data_a2aa4675c0d0d0c9df4a711bc8e09d61
#
_entry.id   a2aa4675c0d0d0c9df4a711bc8e09d61
#
_cell.length_a   1.000
_cell.length_b   1.000
_cell.length_c   1.000
_cell.angle_alpha   90.00
_cell.angle_beta   90.00
_cell.angle_gamma   90.00
#
_symmetry.space_group_name_H-M   'P 1'
#
loop_
_entity.id
_entity.type
_entity.pdbx_description
1 polymer ?
#
loop_
_entity_poly.entity_id
_entity_poly.type
_entity_poly.pdbx_seq_one_letter_code
_entity_poly.pdbx_strand_id
1 'polypeptide(L)'
;MARVKRGVVARRRHKKILKLAKGYYGARSRVFRVAKQAVIKAGQYAYRDRRQKKRQFRALWIARINAGARVNGLSYSRFIAGLKKAAIEIDRKVLADLAVNEKAVFAAIVEKAKATLA
;
A
#
# COMPACT_ATOMS: atom_id res chain seq x y z
N MET A 1 -38.04 -36.11 -25.76
CA MET A 1 -36.77 -35.41 -26.04
C MET A 1 -36.31 -34.67 -24.79
N ALA A 2 -35.04 -34.87 -24.44
CA ALA A 2 -34.49 -34.21 -23.24
C ALA A 2 -34.38 -32.68 -23.45
N ARG A 3 -34.84 -31.93 -22.48
CA ARG A 3 -34.77 -30.48 -22.48
C ARG A 3 -33.52 -30.01 -21.75
N VAL A 4 -32.74 -29.14 -22.35
CA VAL A 4 -31.60 -28.50 -21.68
C VAL A 4 -32.12 -27.53 -20.63
N LYS A 5 -31.73 -27.73 -19.35
CA LYS A 5 -32.11 -26.91 -18.24
C LYS A 5 -30.91 -26.14 -17.75
N ARG A 6 -30.97 -24.83 -17.79
CA ARG A 6 -29.88 -23.96 -17.37
C ARG A 6 -29.95 -23.50 -15.90
N GLY A 7 -31.04 -23.86 -15.21
CA GLY A 7 -31.26 -23.41 -13.84
C GLY A 7 -30.16 -23.77 -12.86
N VAL A 8 -29.62 -24.98 -12.96
CA VAL A 8 -28.55 -25.47 -12.08
C VAL A 8 -27.27 -24.65 -12.31
N VAL A 9 -26.91 -24.43 -13.57
CA VAL A 9 -25.70 -23.67 -13.91
C VAL A 9 -25.83 -22.21 -13.49
N ALA A 10 -27.00 -21.60 -13.74
CA ALA A 10 -27.29 -20.24 -13.35
C ALA A 10 -27.17 -20.05 -11.84
N ARG A 11 -27.76 -20.99 -11.06
CA ARG A 11 -27.67 -20.94 -9.60
C ARG A 11 -26.24 -21.01 -9.10
N ARG A 12 -25.42 -21.87 -9.69
CA ARG A 12 -23.99 -22.00 -9.33
C ARG A 12 -23.25 -20.71 -9.57
N ARG A 13 -23.49 -20.05 -10.70
CA ARG A 13 -22.88 -18.76 -11.03
C ARG A 13 -23.30 -17.68 -10.05
N HIS A 14 -24.60 -17.64 -9.70
CA HIS A 14 -25.12 -16.67 -8.73
C HIS A 14 -24.51 -16.89 -7.34
N LYS A 15 -24.46 -18.14 -6.89
CA LYS A 15 -23.88 -18.46 -5.58
C LYS A 15 -22.39 -18.13 -5.49
N LYS A 16 -21.66 -18.30 -6.60
CA LYS A 16 -20.25 -17.95 -6.65
C LYS A 16 -20.04 -16.45 -6.36
N ILE A 17 -20.84 -15.60 -6.99
CA ILE A 17 -20.77 -14.16 -6.79
C ILE A 17 -21.20 -13.79 -5.37
N LEU A 18 -22.30 -14.36 -4.88
CA LEU A 18 -22.80 -14.09 -3.53
C LEU A 18 -21.82 -14.53 -2.45
N LYS A 19 -21.08 -15.61 -2.69
CA LYS A 19 -20.03 -16.06 -1.79
C LYS A 19 -18.91 -15.02 -1.67
N LEU A 20 -18.53 -14.41 -2.79
CA LEU A 20 -17.52 -13.34 -2.81
C LEU A 20 -18.04 -12.07 -2.12
N ALA A 21 -19.35 -11.87 -2.08
CA ALA A 21 -19.98 -10.69 -1.48
C ALA A 21 -20.34 -10.87 0.00
N LYS A 22 -19.97 -11.98 0.62
CA LYS A 22 -20.25 -12.21 2.05
C LYS A 22 -19.68 -11.07 2.90
N GLY A 23 -20.48 -10.62 3.85
CA GLY A 23 -20.10 -9.53 4.74
C GLY A 23 -20.38 -8.13 4.21
N TYR A 24 -20.84 -8.00 2.98
CA TYR A 24 -21.18 -6.71 2.41
C TYR A 24 -22.50 -6.19 3.00
N TYR A 25 -22.61 -4.88 3.08
CA TYR A 25 -23.74 -4.24 3.74
C TYR A 25 -25.04 -4.40 2.96
N GLY A 26 -26.10 -4.83 3.66
CA GLY A 26 -27.47 -4.89 3.15
C GLY A 26 -27.63 -5.75 1.91
N ALA A 27 -28.30 -5.22 0.89
CA ALA A 27 -28.60 -5.91 -0.37
C ALA A 27 -27.35 -6.35 -1.14
N ARG A 28 -26.24 -5.71 -0.90
CA ARG A 28 -24.95 -6.05 -1.58
C ARG A 28 -24.46 -7.45 -1.28
N SER A 29 -24.90 -8.04 -0.17
CA SER A 29 -24.55 -9.42 0.18
C SER A 29 -25.69 -10.41 -0.10
N ARG A 30 -26.89 -9.92 -0.46
CA ARG A 30 -28.11 -10.75 -0.55
C ARG A 30 -28.73 -10.77 -1.94
N VAL A 31 -28.84 -9.63 -2.61
CA VAL A 31 -29.45 -9.49 -3.92
C VAL A 31 -28.37 -9.66 -4.98
N PHE A 32 -28.52 -10.67 -5.85
CA PHE A 32 -27.50 -11.01 -6.84
C PHE A 32 -27.11 -9.83 -7.72
N ARG A 33 -28.08 -9.11 -8.26
CA ARG A 33 -27.81 -7.96 -9.16
C ARG A 33 -26.94 -6.90 -8.50
N VAL A 34 -27.26 -6.57 -7.26
CA VAL A 34 -26.50 -5.58 -6.49
C VAL A 34 -25.16 -6.16 -6.06
N ALA A 35 -25.15 -7.43 -5.63
CA ALA A 35 -23.94 -8.12 -5.23
C ALA A 35 -22.93 -8.21 -6.37
N LYS A 36 -23.40 -8.49 -7.58
CA LYS A 36 -22.55 -8.56 -8.77
C LYS A 36 -21.86 -7.22 -9.03
N GLN A 37 -22.59 -6.12 -8.97
CA GLN A 37 -22.02 -4.78 -9.12
C GLN A 37 -21.01 -4.49 -8.03
N ALA A 38 -21.30 -4.86 -6.79
CA ALA A 38 -20.40 -4.63 -5.66
C ALA A 38 -19.10 -5.42 -5.82
N VAL A 39 -19.18 -6.69 -6.25
CA VAL A 39 -18.01 -7.53 -6.48
C VAL A 39 -17.16 -7.00 -7.64
N ILE A 40 -17.78 -6.56 -8.74
CA ILE A 40 -17.07 -5.96 -9.87
C ILE A 40 -16.33 -4.71 -9.43
N LYS A 41 -17.01 -3.85 -8.65
CA LYS A 41 -16.39 -2.61 -8.15
C LYS A 41 -15.25 -2.90 -7.19
N ALA A 42 -15.42 -3.91 -6.32
CA ALA A 42 -14.37 -4.36 -5.42
C ALA A 42 -13.13 -4.81 -6.20
N GLY A 43 -13.32 -5.55 -7.30
CA GLY A 43 -12.23 -5.96 -8.17
C GLY A 43 -11.52 -4.78 -8.82
N GLN A 44 -12.26 -3.78 -9.28
CA GLN A 44 -11.70 -2.56 -9.86
C GLN A 44 -10.89 -1.77 -8.84
N TYR A 45 -11.42 -1.64 -7.62
CA TYR A 45 -10.70 -0.97 -6.53
C TYR A 45 -9.44 -1.75 -6.14
N ALA A 46 -9.53 -3.08 -6.09
CA ALA A 46 -8.37 -3.90 -5.76
C ALA A 46 -7.23 -3.70 -6.79
N TYR A 47 -7.57 -3.66 -8.09
CA TYR A 47 -6.60 -3.41 -9.15
C TYR A 47 -5.95 -2.04 -8.99
N ARG A 48 -6.76 -1.00 -8.82
CA ARG A 48 -6.29 0.38 -8.65
C ARG A 48 -5.45 0.50 -7.38
N ASP A 49 -5.93 -0.05 -6.28
CA ASP A 49 -5.34 0.15 -4.96
C ASP A 49 -4.04 -0.64 -4.76
N ARG A 50 -3.85 -1.75 -5.49
CA ARG A 50 -2.53 -2.40 -5.52
C ARG A 50 -1.45 -1.48 -6.07
N ARG A 51 -1.80 -0.60 -7.00
CA ARG A 51 -0.89 0.42 -7.54
C ARG A 51 -0.76 1.61 -6.61
N GLN A 52 -1.87 2.05 -6.03
CA GLN A 52 -1.86 3.13 -5.03
C GLN A 52 -1.15 2.74 -3.74
N LYS A 53 -1.16 1.46 -3.38
CA LYS A 53 -0.46 0.94 -2.21
C LYS A 53 1.02 1.31 -2.23
N LYS A 54 1.66 1.19 -3.38
CA LYS A 54 3.08 1.54 -3.54
C LYS A 54 3.30 3.03 -3.25
N ARG A 55 2.42 3.89 -3.75
CA ARG A 55 2.50 5.34 -3.53
C ARG A 55 2.27 5.70 -2.07
N GLN A 56 1.28 5.07 -1.45
CA GLN A 56 0.94 5.32 -0.06
C GLN A 56 2.04 4.90 0.90
N PHE A 57 2.63 3.72 0.66
CA PHE A 57 3.76 3.27 1.48
C PHE A 57 4.98 4.14 1.29
N ARG A 58 5.25 4.58 0.05
CA ARG A 58 6.36 5.51 -0.19
C ARG A 58 6.14 6.83 0.57
N ALA A 59 4.93 7.37 0.55
CA ALA A 59 4.59 8.57 1.32
C ALA A 59 4.80 8.36 2.82
N LEU A 60 4.40 7.20 3.34
CA LEU A 60 4.61 6.86 4.75
C LEU A 60 6.10 6.77 5.10
N TRP A 61 6.89 6.11 4.25
CA TRP A 61 8.34 6.01 4.46
C TRP A 61 9.00 7.38 4.48
N ILE A 62 8.61 8.25 3.54
CA ILE A 62 9.11 9.63 3.46
C ILE A 62 8.76 10.40 4.74
N ALA A 63 7.54 10.25 5.25
CA ALA A 63 7.11 10.90 6.48
C ALA A 63 7.96 10.45 7.68
N ARG A 64 8.21 9.15 7.80
CA ARG A 64 9.02 8.59 8.88
C ARG A 64 10.48 9.02 8.79
N ILE A 65 11.04 9.01 7.59
CA ILE A 65 12.41 9.46 7.34
C ILE A 65 12.54 10.93 7.67
N ASN A 66 11.57 11.74 7.25
CA ASN A 66 11.56 13.18 7.53
C ASN A 66 11.52 13.45 9.04
N ALA A 67 10.65 12.74 9.76
CA ALA A 67 10.56 12.88 11.22
C ALA A 67 11.89 12.55 11.89
N GLY A 68 12.50 11.42 11.51
CA GLY A 68 13.80 11.02 12.04
C GLY A 68 14.93 11.98 11.70
N ALA A 69 14.95 12.47 10.47
CA ALA A 69 15.96 13.45 10.03
C ALA A 69 15.83 14.77 10.79
N ARG A 70 14.61 15.23 11.03
CA ARG A 70 14.36 16.48 11.79
C ARG A 70 14.79 16.38 13.25
N VAL A 71 14.61 15.23 13.86
CA VAL A 71 15.11 14.97 15.22
C VAL A 71 16.62 15.13 15.27
N ASN A 72 17.30 14.78 14.19
CA ASN A 72 18.77 14.92 14.08
C ASN A 72 19.20 16.23 13.41
N GLY A 73 18.29 17.16 13.18
CA GLY A 73 18.60 18.51 12.72
C GLY A 73 18.63 18.74 11.22
N LEU A 74 18.14 17.80 10.41
CA LEU A 74 18.03 17.95 8.95
C LEU A 74 16.60 17.86 8.47
N SER A 75 16.28 18.55 7.37
CA SER A 75 15.03 18.30 6.64
C SER A 75 15.19 17.09 5.72
N TYR A 76 14.08 16.51 5.29
CA TYR A 76 14.10 15.36 4.38
C TYR A 76 14.87 15.66 3.09
N SER A 77 14.63 16.81 2.48
CA SER A 77 15.28 17.20 1.23
C SER A 77 16.79 17.28 1.37
N ARG A 78 17.27 17.87 2.45
CA ARG A 78 18.72 17.98 2.71
C ARG A 78 19.33 16.63 3.04
N PHE A 79 18.62 15.81 3.80
CA PHE A 79 19.07 14.46 4.13
C PHE A 79 19.28 13.63 2.86
N ILE A 80 18.29 13.63 1.95
CA ILE A 80 18.39 12.88 0.68
C ILE A 80 19.51 13.45 -0.19
N ALA A 81 19.66 14.78 -0.25
CA ALA A 81 20.74 15.40 -0.99
C ALA A 81 22.11 14.97 -0.43
N GLY A 82 22.23 14.92 0.91
CA GLY A 82 23.46 14.47 1.57
C GLY A 82 23.79 13.01 1.30
N LEU A 83 22.76 12.14 1.28
CA LEU A 83 22.96 10.73 0.95
C LEU A 83 23.45 10.54 -0.50
N LYS A 84 22.91 11.32 -1.42
CA LYS A 84 23.35 11.28 -2.83
C LYS A 84 24.81 11.74 -2.98
N LYS A 85 25.18 12.81 -2.30
CA LYS A 85 26.57 13.30 -2.31
C LYS A 85 27.53 12.30 -1.68
N ALA A 86 27.10 11.61 -0.62
CA ALA A 86 27.92 10.61 0.06
C ALA A 86 27.96 9.27 -0.69
N ALA A 87 27.22 9.14 -1.79
CA ALA A 87 27.06 7.91 -2.57
C ALA A 87 26.52 6.74 -1.72
N ILE A 88 25.66 7.04 -0.76
CA ILE A 88 25.00 6.05 0.09
C ILE A 88 23.72 5.62 -0.62
N GLU A 89 23.63 4.35 -1.01
CA GLU A 89 22.49 3.79 -1.70
C GLU A 89 21.67 2.89 -0.75
N ILE A 90 20.71 3.49 -0.07
CA ILE A 90 19.76 2.76 0.80
C ILE A 90 18.38 3.21 0.38
N ASP A 91 17.47 2.24 0.15
CA ASP A 91 16.12 2.58 -0.26
C ASP A 91 15.31 3.17 0.91
N ARG A 92 14.19 3.81 0.58
CA ARG A 92 13.38 4.52 1.55
C ARG A 92 12.70 3.60 2.56
N LYS A 93 12.37 2.38 2.14
CA LYS A 93 11.77 1.39 3.03
C LYS A 93 12.72 1.04 4.18
N VAL A 94 13.98 0.76 3.85
CA VAL A 94 15.01 0.43 4.83
C VAL A 94 15.31 1.64 5.72
N LEU A 95 15.44 2.82 5.13
CA LEU A 95 15.68 4.05 5.89
C LEU A 95 14.56 4.35 6.88
N ALA A 96 13.30 4.15 6.48
CA ALA A 96 12.15 4.37 7.36
C ALA A 96 12.16 3.37 8.53
N ASP A 97 12.51 2.12 8.27
CA ASP A 97 12.63 1.10 9.30
C ASP A 97 13.72 1.45 10.31
N LEU A 98 14.88 1.86 9.82
CA LEU A 98 16.00 2.30 10.67
C LEU A 98 15.63 3.53 11.51
N ALA A 99 14.89 4.46 10.95
CA ALA A 99 14.46 5.66 11.64
C ALA A 99 13.56 5.38 12.84
N VAL A 100 12.76 4.32 12.77
CA VAL A 100 11.81 3.94 13.82
C VAL A 100 12.43 2.95 14.81
N ASN A 101 13.08 1.90 14.31
CA ASN A 101 13.50 0.76 15.11
C ASN A 101 14.99 0.80 15.51
N GLU A 102 15.83 1.45 14.72
CA GLU A 102 17.27 1.52 14.92
C GLU A 102 17.72 2.99 14.89
N LYS A 103 17.27 3.75 15.86
CA LYS A 103 17.51 5.21 15.90
C LYS A 103 18.99 5.59 15.94
N ALA A 104 19.82 4.79 16.61
CA ALA A 104 21.26 5.05 16.69
C ALA A 104 21.93 4.88 15.34
N VAL A 105 21.56 3.83 14.58
CA VAL A 105 22.08 3.58 13.23
C VAL A 105 21.63 4.69 12.30
N PHE A 106 20.38 5.09 12.39
CA PHE A 106 19.83 6.18 11.57
C PHE A 106 20.56 7.49 11.86
N ALA A 107 20.80 7.81 13.11
CA ALA A 107 21.54 9.00 13.51
C ALA A 107 22.96 9.01 12.92
N ALA A 108 23.63 7.88 12.90
CA ALA A 108 24.96 7.74 12.28
C ALA A 108 24.89 8.04 10.78
N ILE A 109 23.86 7.57 10.09
CA ILE A 109 23.67 7.85 8.67
C ILE A 109 23.42 9.34 8.44
N VAL A 110 22.61 9.98 9.29
CA VAL A 110 22.34 11.42 9.23
C VAL A 110 23.64 12.22 9.39
N GLU A 111 24.50 11.83 10.33
CA GLU A 111 25.77 12.50 10.54
C GLU A 111 26.69 12.42 9.31
N LYS A 112 26.72 11.27 8.64
CA LYS A 112 27.44 11.10 7.37
C LYS A 112 26.90 12.02 6.28
N ALA A 113 25.57 12.13 6.20
CA ALA A 113 24.91 13.03 5.26
C ALA A 113 25.23 14.50 5.56
N LYS A 114 25.25 14.91 6.82
CA LYS A 114 25.63 16.26 7.26
C LYS A 114 27.06 16.59 6.86
N ALA A 115 27.97 15.63 7.04
CA ALA A 115 29.38 15.82 6.72
C ALA A 115 29.60 16.15 5.23
N THR A 116 28.79 15.55 4.34
CA THR A 116 28.89 15.81 2.90
C THR A 116 28.23 17.13 2.47
N LEU A 117 27.31 17.65 3.28
CA LEU A 117 26.64 18.91 3.01
C LEU A 117 27.42 20.13 3.51
N ALA A 118 28.34 19.91 4.41
CA ALA A 118 29.18 20.99 4.99
C ALA A 118 30.20 21.54 3.98
#